data_12485cd4db70fc1ca9845d4518e40149
#
_entry.id   12485cd4db70fc1ca9845d4518e40149
#
_cell.length_a   1.000
_cell.length_b   1.000
_cell.length_c   1.000
_cell.angle_alpha   90.00
_cell.angle_beta   90.00
_cell.angle_gamma   90.00
#
_symmetry.space_group_name_H-M   'P 1'
#
loop_
_entity.id
_entity.type
_entity.pdbx_description
1 polymer ?
#
loop_
_entity_poly.entity_id
_entity_poly.type
_entity_poly.pdbx_seq_one_letter_code
_entity_poly.pdbx_strand_id
1 'polypeptide(L)'
;MLLILLPARPRQHPRVQTPADDAPAASVAEVFFVQSADGVNVGESGRTAPALLPRRGEVVVAVLPEEALSWLSIRVPKAPAARMNTALLGMVEDQLLDDGEHCHFALAPGARPGSTAWLAVTDRAWLAGQLAALKAAGVEVDR
;
A
#
# COMPACT_ATOMS: atom_id res chain seq x y z
N MET A 1 1.21 8.45 -17.15
CA MET A 1 0.96 7.88 -15.80
C MET A 1 1.75 6.59 -15.67
N LEU A 2 2.46 6.43 -14.57
CA LEU A 2 3.22 5.23 -14.24
C LEU A 2 2.55 4.53 -13.05
N LEU A 3 2.09 3.31 -13.23
CA LEU A 3 1.56 2.45 -12.18
C LEU A 3 2.68 1.51 -11.71
N ILE A 4 2.88 1.38 -10.41
CA ILE A 4 3.87 0.50 -9.81
C ILE A 4 3.14 -0.45 -8.86
N LEU A 5 3.13 -1.74 -9.17
CA LEU A 5 2.57 -2.75 -8.28
C LEU A 5 3.60 -3.06 -7.18
N LEU A 6 3.23 -2.79 -5.94
CA LEU A 6 4.06 -3.12 -4.79
C LEU A 6 4.16 -4.64 -4.61
N PRO A 7 5.29 -5.16 -4.09
CA PRO A 7 5.43 -6.58 -3.82
C PRO A 7 4.43 -7.03 -2.74
N ALA A 8 4.02 -8.30 -2.79
CA ALA A 8 3.15 -8.85 -1.77
C ALA A 8 3.78 -8.75 -0.36
N ARG A 9 2.95 -8.48 0.65
CA ARG A 9 3.41 -8.49 2.04
C ARG A 9 3.90 -9.90 2.39
N PRO A 10 5.12 -10.07 2.90
CA PRO A 10 5.57 -11.38 3.36
C PRO A 10 4.67 -11.84 4.50
N ARG A 11 4.03 -12.99 4.34
CA ARG A 11 3.26 -13.61 5.44
C ARG A 11 4.22 -13.95 6.55
N GLN A 12 4.05 -13.36 7.72
CA GLN A 12 4.77 -13.77 8.91
C GLN A 12 4.24 -15.15 9.34
N HIS A 13 4.85 -16.22 8.82
CA HIS A 13 4.76 -17.50 9.48
C HIS A 13 5.66 -17.41 10.71
N PRO A 14 5.25 -17.92 11.89
CA PRO A 14 6.17 -18.08 13.00
C PRO A 14 7.27 -19.06 12.55
N ARG A 15 8.37 -18.51 12.03
CA ARG A 15 9.56 -19.31 11.73
C ARG A 15 10.17 -19.68 13.06
N VAL A 16 10.19 -20.97 13.34
CA VAL A 16 11.19 -21.58 14.22
C VAL A 16 12.54 -21.09 13.69
N GLN A 17 13.22 -20.25 14.48
CA GLN A 17 14.54 -19.73 14.14
C GLN A 17 15.50 -20.91 14.11
N THR A 18 15.90 -21.35 12.93
CA THR A 18 17.09 -22.15 12.73
C THR A 18 18.23 -21.15 12.55
N PRO A 19 19.29 -21.19 13.38
CA PRO A 19 20.44 -20.32 13.17
C PRO A 19 21.27 -20.85 12.00
N ALA A 20 21.68 -19.97 11.13
CA ALA A 20 22.48 -20.11 9.93
C ALA A 20 21.68 -20.24 8.63
N ASP A 21 21.59 -19.13 7.91
CA ASP A 21 22.27 -19.06 6.62
C ASP A 21 22.32 -17.60 6.17
N ASP A 22 23.47 -17.22 5.63
CA ASP A 22 23.76 -15.96 4.96
C ASP A 22 22.58 -15.47 4.15
N ALA A 23 21.95 -14.39 4.58
CA ALA A 23 21.03 -13.67 3.74
C ALA A 23 21.85 -13.02 2.62
N PRO A 24 21.65 -13.38 1.35
CA PRO A 24 22.24 -12.61 0.27
C PRO A 24 21.77 -11.17 0.42
N ALA A 25 22.70 -10.24 0.29
CA ALA A 25 22.49 -8.80 0.31
C ALA A 25 21.17 -8.48 -0.41
N ALA A 26 20.31 -7.68 0.24
CA ALA A 26 18.98 -7.32 -0.22
C ALA A 26 19.01 -7.04 -1.74
N SER A 27 18.67 -8.05 -2.52
CA SER A 27 18.43 -7.87 -3.94
C SER A 27 17.30 -6.86 -4.03
N VAL A 28 17.53 -5.74 -4.68
CA VAL A 28 16.52 -4.72 -4.94
C VAL A 28 15.35 -5.45 -5.58
N ALA A 29 14.27 -5.64 -4.81
CA ALA A 29 13.13 -6.41 -5.29
C ALA A 29 12.60 -5.72 -6.54
N GLU A 30 12.55 -6.46 -7.67
CA GLU A 30 11.95 -5.95 -8.89
C GLU A 30 10.48 -5.63 -8.65
N VAL A 31 10.03 -4.51 -9.18
CA VAL A 31 8.63 -4.11 -9.17
C VAL A 31 8.03 -4.31 -10.55
N PHE A 32 6.76 -4.70 -10.60
CA PHE A 32 6.01 -4.68 -11.84
C PHE A 32 5.49 -3.26 -12.09
N PHE A 33 5.66 -2.79 -13.33
CA PHE A 33 5.17 -1.48 -13.71
C PHE A 33 4.32 -1.54 -14.97
N VAL A 34 3.44 -0.56 -15.09
CA VAL A 34 2.64 -0.29 -16.29
C VAL A 34 2.70 1.20 -16.57
N GLN A 35 3.11 1.56 -17.78
CA GLN A 35 3.06 2.93 -18.26
C GLN A 35 1.86 3.13 -19.18
N SER A 36 1.12 4.21 -18.97
CA SER A 36 -0.01 4.61 -19.81
C SER A 36 0.05 6.12 -20.09
N ALA A 37 -0.14 6.50 -21.33
CA ALA A 37 -0.20 7.90 -21.74
C ALA A 37 -1.53 8.56 -21.38
N ASP A 38 -2.62 7.80 -21.48
CA ASP A 38 -4.02 8.28 -21.34
C ASP A 38 -4.75 7.72 -20.12
N GLY A 39 -4.09 6.83 -19.36
CA GLY A 39 -4.69 6.17 -18.19
C GLY A 39 -5.68 5.03 -18.55
N VAL A 40 -5.82 4.69 -19.80
CA VAL A 40 -6.75 3.67 -20.30
C VAL A 40 -6.02 2.56 -21.06
N ASN A 41 -5.10 2.94 -21.93
CA ASN A 41 -4.35 2.00 -22.75
C ASN A 41 -2.97 1.72 -22.13
N VAL A 42 -2.59 0.44 -22.11
CA VAL A 42 -1.25 0.03 -21.70
C VAL A 42 -0.26 0.33 -22.82
N GLY A 43 0.72 1.18 -22.54
CA GLY A 43 1.83 1.46 -23.44
C GLY A 43 2.96 0.47 -23.23
N GLU A 44 3.69 0.61 -22.14
CA GLU A 44 4.81 -0.25 -21.76
C GLU A 44 4.52 -0.91 -20.41
N SER A 45 4.91 -2.16 -20.25
CA SER A 45 4.82 -2.86 -18.97
C SER A 45 5.96 -3.86 -18.83
N GLY A 46 6.34 -4.14 -17.59
CA GLY A 46 7.43 -5.07 -17.32
C GLY A 46 7.79 -5.16 -15.85
N ARG A 47 8.91 -5.84 -15.58
CA ARG A 47 9.52 -5.90 -14.26
C ARG A 47 10.90 -5.30 -14.33
N THR A 48 11.23 -4.47 -13.36
CA THR A 48 12.56 -3.85 -13.27
C THR A 48 12.85 -3.41 -11.84
N ALA A 49 14.13 -3.15 -11.56
CA ALA A 49 14.50 -2.50 -10.32
C ALA A 49 13.90 -1.09 -10.26
N PRO A 50 13.44 -0.60 -9.08
CA PRO A 50 12.85 0.73 -8.94
C PRO A 50 13.72 1.87 -9.51
N ALA A 51 15.04 1.74 -9.41
CA ALA A 51 15.98 2.74 -9.94
C ALA A 51 16.00 2.83 -11.47
N LEU A 52 15.52 1.80 -12.17
CA LEU A 52 15.48 1.72 -13.64
C LEU A 52 14.09 2.00 -14.23
N LEU A 53 13.11 2.36 -13.40
CA LEU A 53 11.77 2.71 -13.87
C LEU A 53 11.81 3.88 -14.86
N PRO A 54 10.99 3.83 -15.93
CA PRO A 54 10.91 4.93 -16.88
C PRO A 54 10.35 6.18 -16.20
N ARG A 55 11.15 7.24 -16.16
CA ARG A 55 10.79 8.52 -15.51
C ARG A 55 10.62 9.59 -16.58
N ARG A 56 9.39 9.97 -16.87
CA ARG A 56 9.09 10.99 -17.88
C ARG A 56 8.24 12.13 -17.34
N GLY A 57 8.36 12.49 -16.04
CA GLY A 57 7.56 13.56 -15.43
C GLY A 57 6.06 13.23 -15.36
N GLU A 58 5.74 11.96 -15.30
CA GLU A 58 4.38 11.45 -15.23
C GLU A 58 3.93 11.28 -13.77
N VAL A 59 2.61 11.29 -13.57
CA VAL A 59 2.01 10.92 -12.27
C VAL A 59 2.36 9.48 -11.95
N VAL A 60 2.93 9.24 -10.79
CA VAL A 60 3.33 7.92 -10.30
C VAL A 60 2.30 7.43 -9.28
N VAL A 61 1.72 6.27 -9.53
CA VAL A 61 0.71 5.64 -8.68
C VAL A 61 1.24 4.32 -8.15
N ALA A 62 1.32 4.18 -6.83
CA ALA A 62 1.62 2.91 -6.18
C ALA A 62 0.33 2.10 -6.01
N VAL A 63 0.33 0.88 -6.54
CA VAL A 63 -0.80 -0.05 -6.46
C VAL A 63 -0.46 -1.13 -5.45
N LEU A 64 -1.29 -1.26 -4.42
CA LEU A 64 -1.12 -2.31 -3.42
C LEU A 64 -1.70 -3.62 -3.95
N PRO A 65 -1.03 -4.75 -3.72
CA PRO A 65 -1.59 -6.05 -4.06
C PRO A 65 -2.80 -6.37 -3.15
N GLU A 66 -3.74 -7.14 -3.67
CA GLU A 66 -4.98 -7.49 -2.95
C GLU A 66 -4.71 -8.17 -1.61
N GLU A 67 -3.68 -9.00 -1.55
CA GLU A 67 -3.28 -9.75 -0.35
C GLU A 67 -2.74 -8.85 0.79
N ALA A 68 -2.40 -7.60 0.48
CA ALA A 68 -1.94 -6.63 1.47
C ALA A 68 -3.08 -5.76 2.01
N LEU A 69 -4.31 -5.98 1.54
CA LEU A 69 -5.49 -5.17 1.88
C LEU A 69 -6.56 -6.02 2.56
N SER A 70 -7.21 -5.44 3.56
CA SER A 70 -8.50 -5.90 4.08
C SER A 70 -9.55 -4.85 3.74
N TRP A 71 -10.71 -5.28 3.28
CA TRP A 71 -11.81 -4.41 2.88
C TRP A 71 -12.98 -4.56 3.85
N LEU A 72 -13.38 -3.47 4.48
CA LEU A 72 -14.49 -3.42 5.41
C LEU A 72 -15.55 -2.44 4.89
N SER A 73 -16.82 -2.83 4.96
CA SER A 73 -17.94 -1.93 4.69
C SER A 73 -18.39 -1.30 6.00
N ILE A 74 -18.23 0.01 6.13
CA ILE A 74 -18.52 0.73 7.37
C ILE A 74 -19.45 1.90 7.14
N ARG A 75 -20.11 2.34 8.22
CA ARG A 75 -20.78 3.65 8.25
C ARG A 75 -19.78 4.71 8.66
N VAL A 76 -19.47 5.65 7.75
CA VAL A 76 -18.46 6.69 7.97
C VAL A 76 -18.79 7.51 9.23
N PRO A 77 -17.89 7.58 10.21
CA PRO A 77 -18.13 8.33 11.44
C PRO A 77 -18.25 9.84 11.17
N LYS A 78 -19.06 10.53 11.99
CA LYS A 78 -19.17 11.98 11.97
C LYS A 78 -18.09 12.59 12.86
N ALA A 79 -16.83 12.47 12.44
CA ALA A 79 -15.68 12.96 13.18
C ALA A 79 -14.91 14.01 12.36
N PRO A 80 -14.27 14.99 13.03
CA PRO A 80 -13.32 15.88 12.37
C PRO A 80 -12.17 15.11 11.75
N ALA A 81 -11.56 15.62 10.68
CA ALA A 81 -10.44 14.99 9.99
C ALA A 81 -9.30 14.57 10.94
N ALA A 82 -8.96 15.41 11.91
CA ALA A 82 -7.92 15.13 12.91
C ALA A 82 -8.22 13.93 13.84
N ARG A 83 -9.49 13.54 13.98
CA ARG A 83 -9.93 12.41 14.83
C ARG A 83 -10.47 11.24 14.00
N MET A 84 -10.45 11.35 12.69
CA MET A 84 -11.05 10.35 11.81
C MET A 84 -10.39 8.97 11.99
N ASN A 85 -9.07 8.90 12.03
CA ASN A 85 -8.35 7.63 12.23
C ASN A 85 -8.71 6.96 13.56
N THR A 86 -8.77 7.72 14.66
CA THR A 86 -9.17 7.18 15.97
C THR A 86 -10.62 6.70 15.96
N ALA A 87 -11.51 7.44 15.30
CA ALA A 87 -12.92 7.05 15.19
C ALA A 87 -13.09 5.78 14.32
N LEU A 88 -12.33 5.66 13.23
CA LEU A 88 -12.31 4.47 12.39
C LEU A 88 -11.77 3.26 13.16
N LEU A 89 -10.67 3.42 13.86
CA LEU A 89 -10.08 2.38 14.70
C LEU A 89 -11.10 1.82 15.68
N GLY A 90 -11.73 2.67 16.50
CA GLY A 90 -12.72 2.22 17.48
C GLY A 90 -13.97 1.56 16.89
N MET A 91 -14.24 1.75 15.57
CA MET A 91 -15.36 1.09 14.89
C MET A 91 -15.03 -0.30 14.33
N VAL A 92 -13.76 -0.55 14.02
CA VAL A 92 -13.34 -1.76 13.32
C VAL A 92 -12.38 -2.64 14.12
N GLU A 93 -11.99 -2.22 15.32
CA GLU A 93 -11.03 -2.92 16.18
C GLU A 93 -11.37 -4.40 16.36
N ASP A 94 -12.64 -4.72 16.61
CA ASP A 94 -13.12 -6.11 16.78
C ASP A 94 -13.12 -6.94 15.48
N GLN A 95 -12.93 -6.30 14.33
CA GLN A 95 -12.94 -6.95 13.01
C GLN A 95 -11.52 -7.09 12.43
N LEU A 96 -10.52 -6.50 13.09
CA LEU A 96 -9.13 -6.58 12.66
C LEU A 96 -8.46 -7.83 13.24
N LEU A 97 -7.61 -8.46 12.42
CA LEU A 97 -6.76 -9.58 12.87
C LEU A 97 -5.47 -9.08 13.51
N ASP A 98 -5.01 -7.91 13.09
CA ASP A 98 -3.81 -7.23 13.58
C ASP A 98 -4.21 -6.11 14.55
N ASP A 99 -3.25 -5.67 15.37
CA ASP A 99 -3.44 -4.51 16.23
C ASP A 99 -3.74 -3.26 15.38
N GLY A 100 -4.89 -2.68 15.59
CA GLY A 100 -5.38 -1.54 14.82
C GLY A 100 -4.47 -0.30 14.88
N GLU A 101 -3.64 -0.16 15.92
CA GLU A 101 -2.65 0.92 16.02
C GLU A 101 -1.55 0.79 14.95
N HIS A 102 -1.29 -0.42 14.48
CA HIS A 102 -0.34 -0.70 13.39
C HIS A 102 -0.98 -0.62 12.01
N CYS A 103 -2.28 -0.38 11.92
CA CYS A 103 -3.00 -0.29 10.67
C CYS A 103 -3.00 1.12 10.06
N HIS A 104 -3.02 1.16 8.74
CA HIS A 104 -3.33 2.34 7.95
C HIS A 104 -4.72 2.19 7.35
N PHE A 105 -5.55 3.23 7.52
CA PHE A 105 -6.93 3.27 7.08
C PHE A 105 -7.09 4.23 5.92
N ALA A 106 -7.77 3.79 4.86
CA ALA A 106 -8.13 4.64 3.73
C ALA A 106 -9.60 4.45 3.36
N LEU A 107 -10.38 5.52 3.48
CA LEU A 107 -11.78 5.55 3.04
C LEU A 107 -11.87 5.64 1.52
N ALA A 108 -12.88 5.00 0.94
CA ALA A 108 -13.18 5.13 -0.47
C ALA A 108 -13.36 6.60 -0.88
N PRO A 109 -12.91 6.99 -2.09
CA PRO A 109 -13.09 8.34 -2.59
C PRO A 109 -14.58 8.76 -2.57
N GLY A 110 -14.85 9.97 -2.13
CA GLY A 110 -16.23 10.50 -2.02
C GLY A 110 -17.03 10.01 -0.82
N ALA A 111 -16.44 9.26 0.11
CA ALA A 111 -17.08 8.87 1.36
C ALA A 111 -17.52 10.10 2.16
N ARG A 112 -18.75 10.09 2.65
CA ARG A 112 -19.37 11.21 3.41
C ARG A 112 -19.72 10.75 4.82
N PRO A 113 -19.57 11.62 5.83
CA PRO A 113 -20.00 11.31 7.19
C PRO A 113 -21.46 10.82 7.24
N GLY A 114 -21.66 9.66 7.89
CA GLY A 114 -22.99 9.02 8.01
C GLY A 114 -23.41 8.15 6.83
N SER A 115 -22.68 8.13 5.70
CA SER A 115 -22.94 7.20 4.60
C SER A 115 -22.20 5.86 4.80
N THR A 116 -22.65 4.82 4.12
CA THR A 116 -21.91 3.56 4.03
C THR A 116 -20.81 3.72 2.97
N ALA A 117 -19.59 3.31 3.30
CA ALA A 117 -18.45 3.36 2.40
C ALA A 117 -17.50 2.18 2.66
N TRP A 118 -16.66 1.87 1.68
CA TRP A 118 -15.57 0.93 1.84
C TRP A 118 -14.40 1.57 2.56
N LEU A 119 -13.81 0.83 3.47
CA LEU A 119 -12.58 1.12 4.17
C LEU A 119 -11.54 0.10 3.77
N ALA A 120 -10.44 0.56 3.21
CA ALA A 120 -9.26 -0.25 2.99
C ALA A 120 -8.36 -0.18 4.22
N VAL A 121 -7.85 -1.32 4.66
CA VAL A 121 -6.95 -1.46 5.80
C VAL A 121 -5.69 -2.18 5.36
N THR A 122 -4.54 -1.66 5.72
CA THR A 122 -3.24 -2.30 5.45
C THR A 122 -2.26 -2.05 6.61
N ASP A 123 -1.18 -2.83 6.65
CA ASP A 123 -0.10 -2.61 7.62
C ASP A 123 0.64 -1.30 7.33
N ARG A 124 0.68 -0.41 8.32
CA ARG A 124 1.30 0.92 8.20
C ARG A 124 2.81 0.82 8.01
N ALA A 125 3.48 -0.05 8.77
CA ALA A 125 4.94 -0.16 8.73
C ALA A 125 5.41 -0.74 7.40
N TRP A 126 4.70 -1.77 6.91
CA TRP A 126 4.98 -2.35 5.59
C TRP A 126 4.79 -1.31 4.49
N LEU A 127 3.64 -0.61 4.45
CA LEU A 127 3.37 0.40 3.44
C LEU A 127 4.41 1.52 3.46
N ALA A 128 4.72 2.05 4.65
CA ALA A 128 5.74 3.08 4.81
C ALA A 128 7.13 2.61 4.32
N GLY A 129 7.49 1.35 4.60
CA GLY A 129 8.73 0.74 4.13
C GLY A 129 8.79 0.65 2.61
N GLN A 130 7.70 0.25 1.94
CA GLN A 130 7.62 0.18 0.49
C GLN A 130 7.77 1.58 -0.15
N LEU A 131 7.05 2.56 0.35
CA LEU A 131 7.15 3.94 -0.14
C LEU A 131 8.54 4.54 0.11
N ALA A 132 9.16 4.26 1.25
CA ALA A 132 10.53 4.69 1.54
C ALA A 132 11.55 4.05 0.59
N ALA A 133 11.40 2.77 0.26
CA ALA A 133 12.27 2.09 -0.71
C ALA A 133 12.15 2.68 -2.12
N LEU A 134 10.93 2.99 -2.59
CA LEU A 134 10.72 3.69 -3.85
C LEU A 134 11.37 5.07 -3.83
N LYS A 135 11.18 5.84 -2.77
CA LYS A 135 11.78 7.17 -2.60
C LYS A 135 13.31 7.11 -2.59
N ALA A 136 13.90 6.12 -1.91
CA ALA A 136 15.36 5.91 -1.89
C ALA A 136 15.91 5.58 -3.29
N ALA A 137 15.13 4.88 -4.12
CA ALA A 137 15.43 4.66 -5.53
C ALA A 137 15.17 5.90 -6.42
N GLY A 138 14.73 7.03 -5.80
CA GLY A 138 14.41 8.29 -6.46
C GLY A 138 13.05 8.29 -7.15
N VAL A 139 12.15 7.37 -6.82
CA VAL A 139 10.78 7.34 -7.32
C VAL A 139 9.88 8.05 -6.31
N GLU A 140 9.32 9.17 -6.69
CA GLU A 140 8.36 9.92 -5.89
C GLU A 140 6.95 9.48 -6.29
N VAL A 141 6.18 9.01 -5.31
CA VAL A 141 4.82 8.49 -5.51
C VAL A 141 3.84 9.61 -5.23
N ASP A 142 2.92 9.88 -6.16
CA ASP A 142 1.89 10.92 -6.05
C ASP A 142 0.61 10.38 -5.40
N ARG A 143 0.29 9.09 -5.60
CA ARG A 143 -0.93 8.45 -5.10
C ARG A 143 -0.68 6.98 -4.79
#